data_7d00ceed9cb5cae48cbe391239be3a47
#
_entry.id   7d00ceed9cb5cae48cbe391239be3a47
#
_cell.length_a   1.000
_cell.length_b   1.000
_cell.length_c   1.000
_cell.angle_alpha   90.00
_cell.angle_beta   90.00
_cell.angle_gamma   90.00
#
_symmetry.space_group_name_H-M   'P 1'
#
loop_
_entity.id
_entity.type
_entity.pdbx_description
1 polymer ?
#
loop_
_entity_poly.entity_id
_entity_poly.type
_entity_poly.pdbx_seq_one_letter_code
_entity_poly.pdbx_strand_id
1 'polypeptide(L)'
;RQRQMCIRDRDFRYIKNEQNMGAAGSRNRGVGLAQGTYIAFLDADDWWEPGKLKEQLKRLEETGYVLCSTGRELMKADGSSTGRTIPVKEKITYRELLKHNSINCSSVILRRDVAREFPMEHDDSHEDYITWLKILRKYGCAAGINKPYLKYRLSEGGKSRNKLKSAAMTYNVYRYAGYGRIRSCIFFCSYAVHGIWKYCYCSLRSQ
;
A
#
# COMPACT_ATOMS: atom_id res chain seq x y z
N ARG A 1 20.10 17.45 -10.93
CA ARG A 1 19.81 18.51 -11.93
C ARG A 1 19.46 18.00 -13.35
N GLN A 2 19.46 16.70 -13.66
CA GLN A 2 19.25 16.19 -15.04
C GLN A 2 17.88 15.55 -15.31
N ARG A 3 16.93 15.51 -14.38
CA ARG A 3 15.62 14.87 -14.60
C ARG A 3 14.49 15.79 -15.10
N GLN A 4 14.78 17.05 -15.43
CA GLN A 4 13.74 18.00 -15.88
C GLN A 4 13.43 17.95 -17.38
N MET A 5 14.14 17.16 -18.19
CA MET A 5 14.10 17.29 -19.66
C MET A 5 13.14 16.34 -20.41
N CYS A 6 12.46 15.39 -19.75
CA CYS A 6 11.63 14.40 -20.45
C CYS A 6 10.12 14.53 -20.22
N ILE A 7 9.59 15.70 -19.79
CA ILE A 7 8.20 15.78 -19.24
C ILE A 7 7.35 16.83 -20.00
N ARG A 8 7.67 17.18 -21.23
CA ARG A 8 6.89 18.19 -21.99
C ARG A 8 5.57 17.70 -22.59
N ASP A 9 5.31 16.40 -22.60
CA ASP A 9 4.16 15.75 -23.26
C ASP A 9 3.14 15.12 -22.31
N ARG A 10 3.30 15.29 -20.98
CA ARG A 10 2.39 14.74 -19.98
C ARG A 10 2.00 15.82 -18.98
N ASP A 11 0.78 15.76 -18.46
CA ASP A 11 0.28 16.58 -17.33
C ASP A 11 1.03 16.24 -16.03
N PHE A 12 2.32 16.54 -16.00
CA PHE A 12 3.17 16.33 -14.84
C PHE A 12 3.30 17.62 -14.05
N ARG A 13 2.95 17.56 -12.76
CA ARG A 13 3.12 18.67 -11.82
C ARG A 13 4.11 18.28 -10.73
N TYR A 14 5.25 18.97 -10.69
CA TYR A 14 6.18 18.89 -9.56
C TYR A 14 5.74 19.89 -8.47
N ILE A 15 5.49 19.37 -7.26
CA ILE A 15 5.05 20.18 -6.12
C ILE A 15 6.02 19.92 -4.97
N LYS A 16 6.79 20.93 -4.62
CA LYS A 16 7.70 20.90 -3.47
C LYS A 16 6.92 21.26 -2.20
N ASN A 17 7.05 20.45 -1.16
CA ASN A 17 6.57 20.83 0.17
C ASN A 17 7.50 21.90 0.77
N GLU A 18 6.94 22.91 1.42
CA GLU A 18 7.70 23.97 2.08
C GLU A 18 8.49 23.43 3.28
N GLN A 19 7.94 22.42 3.94
CA GLN A 19 8.54 21.70 5.05
C GLN A 19 8.34 20.19 4.90
N ASN A 20 9.06 19.39 5.66
CA ASN A 20 8.86 17.94 5.66
C ASN A 20 7.50 17.59 6.30
N MET A 21 6.56 17.16 5.47
CA MET A 21 5.20 16.77 5.88
C MET A 21 5.07 15.25 6.09
N GLY A 22 6.14 14.50 5.99
CA GLY A 22 6.10 13.03 5.99
C GLY A 22 5.43 12.43 4.75
N ALA A 23 5.25 11.11 4.75
CA ALA A 23 4.62 10.39 3.67
C ALA A 23 3.11 10.65 3.63
N ALA A 24 2.43 10.60 4.78
CA ALA A 24 1.00 10.85 4.88
C ALA A 24 0.63 12.25 4.40
N GLY A 25 1.28 13.28 4.93
CA GLY A 25 1.01 14.67 4.56
C GLY A 25 1.27 14.94 3.08
N SER A 26 2.36 14.39 2.51
CA SER A 26 2.68 14.54 1.09
C SER A 26 1.65 13.86 0.19
N ARG A 27 1.21 12.65 0.54
CA ARG A 27 0.16 11.93 -0.22
C ARG A 27 -1.19 12.65 -0.11
N ASN A 28 -1.58 13.12 1.07
CA ASN A 28 -2.82 13.88 1.26
C ASN A 28 -2.84 15.18 0.43
N ARG A 29 -1.70 15.90 0.38
CA ARG A 29 -1.57 17.08 -0.50
C ARG A 29 -1.77 16.71 -1.96
N GLY A 30 -1.17 15.59 -2.42
CA GLY A 30 -1.39 15.06 -3.76
C GLY A 30 -2.85 14.73 -4.05
N VAL A 31 -3.54 14.07 -3.11
CA VAL A 31 -4.98 13.77 -3.19
C VAL A 31 -5.82 15.05 -3.29
N GLY A 32 -5.49 16.08 -2.52
CA GLY A 32 -6.16 17.38 -2.57
C GLY A 32 -6.08 18.07 -3.93
N LEU A 33 -4.92 17.94 -4.60
CA LEU A 33 -4.64 18.58 -5.89
C LEU A 33 -5.10 17.75 -7.10
N ALA A 34 -5.36 16.47 -6.90
CA ALA A 34 -5.76 15.56 -7.97
C ALA A 34 -7.16 15.89 -8.51
N GLN A 35 -7.33 15.81 -9.84
CA GLN A 35 -8.58 16.09 -10.57
C GLN A 35 -9.24 14.82 -11.14
N GLY A 36 -8.48 13.71 -11.29
CA GLY A 36 -8.99 12.45 -11.82
C GLY A 36 -10.08 11.82 -10.94
N THR A 37 -10.90 10.95 -11.49
CA THR A 37 -11.93 10.17 -10.76
C THR A 37 -11.31 9.20 -9.77
N TYR A 38 -10.13 8.69 -10.09
CA TYR A 38 -9.37 7.74 -9.29
C TYR A 38 -8.01 8.32 -8.90
N ILE A 39 -7.49 7.84 -7.77
CA ILE A 39 -6.14 8.12 -7.26
C ILE A 39 -5.34 6.83 -7.30
N ALA A 40 -4.11 6.91 -7.80
CA ALA A 40 -3.13 5.85 -7.70
C ALA A 40 -1.88 6.39 -7.01
N PHE A 41 -1.36 5.64 -6.04
CA PHE A 41 -0.12 5.99 -5.35
C PHE A 41 1.05 5.21 -5.94
N LEU A 42 2.21 5.87 -6.01
CA LEU A 42 3.47 5.24 -6.41
C LEU A 42 4.61 5.89 -5.63
N ASP A 43 5.32 5.10 -4.85
CA ASP A 43 6.52 5.53 -4.16
C ASP A 43 7.68 5.68 -5.17
N ALA A 44 8.62 6.58 -4.91
CA ALA A 44 9.64 7.00 -5.88
C ALA A 44 10.67 5.91 -6.23
N ASP A 45 10.75 4.87 -5.41
CA ASP A 45 11.64 3.72 -5.58
C ASP A 45 10.96 2.50 -6.22
N ASP A 46 9.64 2.56 -6.43
CA ASP A 46 8.84 1.51 -7.04
C ASP A 46 8.51 1.82 -8.52
N TRP A 47 8.04 0.82 -9.27
CA TRP A 47 7.47 1.02 -10.61
C TRP A 47 6.38 0.00 -10.94
N TRP A 48 5.62 0.29 -11.98
CA TRP A 48 4.52 -0.55 -12.44
C TRP A 48 4.82 -1.21 -13.77
N GLU A 49 4.31 -2.41 -13.93
CA GLU A 49 4.22 -3.06 -15.23
C GLU A 49 3.10 -2.43 -16.10
N PRO A 50 3.29 -2.42 -17.42
CA PRO A 50 2.25 -1.97 -18.35
C PRO A 50 0.92 -2.71 -18.14
N GLY A 51 -0.18 -1.99 -18.33
CA GLY A 51 -1.54 -2.56 -18.20
C GLY A 51 -2.12 -2.54 -16.78
N LYS A 52 -1.33 -2.28 -15.72
CA LYS A 52 -1.80 -2.24 -14.33
C LYS A 52 -3.07 -1.40 -14.17
N LEU A 53 -3.03 -0.14 -14.55
CA LEU A 53 -4.16 0.77 -14.35
C LEU A 53 -5.39 0.34 -15.15
N LYS A 54 -5.21 -0.12 -16.38
CA LYS A 54 -6.29 -0.61 -17.24
C LYS A 54 -7.04 -1.79 -16.59
N GLU A 55 -6.30 -2.80 -16.10
CA GLU A 55 -6.94 -3.95 -15.45
C GLU A 55 -7.58 -3.57 -14.12
N GLN A 56 -6.97 -2.67 -13.35
CA GLN A 56 -7.56 -2.22 -12.08
C GLN A 56 -8.84 -1.41 -12.28
N LEU A 57 -8.90 -0.51 -13.26
CA LEU A 57 -10.11 0.23 -13.58
C LEU A 57 -11.23 -0.71 -14.01
N LYS A 58 -10.96 -1.64 -14.94
CA LYS A 58 -11.90 -2.69 -15.34
C LYS A 58 -12.42 -3.48 -14.12
N ARG A 59 -11.53 -3.87 -13.21
CA ARG A 59 -11.89 -4.64 -12.00
C ARG A 59 -12.78 -3.83 -11.04
N LEU A 60 -12.53 -2.53 -10.91
CA LEU A 60 -13.38 -1.64 -10.09
C LEU A 60 -14.77 -1.47 -10.72
N GLU A 61 -14.86 -1.34 -12.05
CA GLU A 61 -16.12 -1.26 -12.79
C GLU A 61 -16.95 -2.55 -12.63
N GLU A 62 -16.31 -3.72 -12.80
CA GLU A 62 -16.96 -5.03 -12.67
C GLU A 62 -17.48 -5.32 -11.25
N THR A 63 -16.75 -4.89 -10.23
CA THR A 63 -17.06 -5.22 -8.84
C THR A 63 -17.85 -4.15 -8.10
N GLY A 64 -17.84 -2.91 -8.58
CA GLY A 64 -18.38 -1.77 -7.87
C GLY A 64 -17.60 -1.39 -6.60
N TYR A 65 -16.42 -1.98 -6.37
CA TYR A 65 -15.60 -1.67 -5.20
C TYR A 65 -14.91 -0.32 -5.34
N VAL A 66 -14.55 0.28 -4.23
CA VAL A 66 -13.95 1.62 -4.18
C VAL A 66 -12.42 1.59 -4.23
N LEU A 67 -11.80 0.44 -3.97
CA LEU A 67 -10.36 0.23 -3.90
C LEU A 67 -9.98 -1.08 -4.60
N CYS A 68 -8.88 -1.03 -5.37
CA CYS A 68 -8.27 -2.22 -5.98
C CYS A 68 -6.76 -2.22 -5.75
N SER A 69 -6.22 -3.38 -5.36
CA SER A 69 -4.79 -3.63 -5.17
C SER A 69 -4.30 -4.72 -6.13
N THR A 70 -2.99 -4.77 -6.38
CA THR A 70 -2.36 -5.82 -7.21
C THR A 70 -1.33 -6.60 -6.41
N GLY A 71 -0.99 -7.79 -6.89
CA GLY A 71 0.22 -8.48 -6.46
C GLY A 71 1.47 -7.66 -6.74
N ARG A 72 2.59 -8.04 -6.11
CA ARG A 72 3.88 -7.39 -6.30
C ARG A 72 5.02 -8.39 -6.42
N GLU A 73 6.03 -8.01 -7.18
CA GLU A 73 7.33 -8.68 -7.21
C GLU A 73 8.33 -7.90 -6.39
N LEU A 74 9.16 -8.62 -5.63
CA LEU A 74 10.22 -7.99 -4.82
C LEU A 74 11.46 -7.81 -5.69
N MET A 75 11.97 -6.57 -5.72
CA MET A 75 13.15 -6.19 -6.49
C MET A 75 14.29 -5.87 -5.53
N LYS A 76 15.53 -6.20 -5.93
CA LYS A 76 16.72 -5.79 -5.17
C LYS A 76 16.96 -4.28 -5.29
N ALA A 77 17.89 -3.74 -4.50
CA ALA A 77 18.25 -2.32 -4.53
C ALA A 77 18.75 -1.87 -5.92
N ASP A 78 19.43 -2.74 -6.66
CA ASP A 78 19.91 -2.49 -8.02
C ASP A 78 18.81 -2.56 -9.10
N GLY A 79 17.58 -2.95 -8.72
CA GLY A 79 16.45 -3.10 -9.63
C GLY A 79 16.34 -4.48 -10.29
N SER A 80 17.24 -5.42 -9.99
CA SER A 80 17.11 -6.81 -10.46
C SER A 80 16.03 -7.56 -9.67
N SER A 81 15.37 -8.55 -10.33
CA SER A 81 14.37 -9.38 -9.66
C SER A 81 14.98 -10.26 -8.59
N THR A 82 14.24 -10.45 -7.49
CA THR A 82 14.55 -11.48 -6.49
C THR A 82 13.93 -12.84 -6.83
N GLY A 83 13.11 -12.92 -7.91
CA GLY A 83 12.28 -14.08 -8.23
C GLY A 83 11.10 -14.31 -7.28
N ARG A 84 10.89 -13.45 -6.28
CA ARG A 84 9.84 -13.60 -5.27
C ARG A 84 8.65 -12.69 -5.56
N THR A 85 7.48 -13.29 -5.67
CA THR A 85 6.21 -12.58 -5.83
C THR A 85 5.37 -12.67 -4.56
N ILE A 86 4.65 -11.61 -4.26
CA ILE A 86 3.68 -11.55 -3.16
C ILE A 86 2.30 -11.46 -3.79
N PRO A 87 1.51 -12.53 -3.71
CA PRO A 87 0.17 -12.56 -4.26
C PRO A 87 -0.80 -11.70 -3.45
N VAL A 88 -1.93 -11.37 -4.07
CA VAL A 88 -3.08 -10.75 -3.43
C VAL A 88 -4.34 -11.57 -3.74
N LYS A 89 -5.28 -11.65 -2.81
CA LYS A 89 -6.57 -12.30 -3.06
C LYS A 89 -7.43 -11.43 -3.96
N GLU A 90 -8.28 -12.03 -4.78
CA GLU A 90 -9.22 -11.32 -5.67
C GLU A 90 -10.24 -10.46 -4.90
N LYS A 91 -10.61 -10.89 -3.70
CA LYS A 91 -11.42 -10.15 -2.75
C LYS A 91 -10.68 -10.05 -1.43
N ILE A 92 -10.45 -8.82 -0.97
CA ILE A 92 -9.77 -8.53 0.30
C ILE A 92 -10.81 -7.98 1.26
N THR A 93 -11.13 -8.75 2.30
CA THR A 93 -12.11 -8.34 3.31
C THR A 93 -11.44 -7.59 4.46
N TYR A 94 -12.24 -6.79 5.18
CA TYR A 94 -11.78 -6.13 6.41
C TYR A 94 -11.16 -7.12 7.42
N ARG A 95 -11.82 -8.29 7.63
CA ARG A 95 -11.34 -9.31 8.58
C ARG A 95 -9.99 -9.92 8.16
N GLU A 96 -9.78 -10.11 6.87
CA GLU A 96 -8.50 -10.60 6.35
C GLU A 96 -7.40 -9.56 6.50
N LEU A 97 -7.74 -8.30 6.19
CA LEU A 97 -6.79 -7.20 6.33
C LEU A 97 -6.35 -6.98 7.78
N LEU A 98 -7.25 -7.18 8.77
CA LEU A 98 -6.89 -7.16 10.20
C LEU A 98 -5.85 -8.20 10.59
N LYS A 99 -5.84 -9.36 9.92
CA LYS A 99 -4.88 -10.43 10.23
C LYS A 99 -3.51 -10.20 9.61
N HIS A 100 -3.47 -9.52 8.46
CA HIS A 100 -2.24 -9.27 7.71
C HIS A 100 -2.45 -8.16 6.68
N ASN A 101 -1.54 -7.17 6.66
CA ASN A 101 -1.55 -6.16 5.60
C ASN A 101 -1.15 -6.78 4.26
N SER A 102 -2.14 -7.02 3.40
CA SER A 102 -1.94 -7.52 2.04
C SER A 102 -1.91 -6.41 0.99
N ILE A 103 -2.29 -5.18 1.34
CA ILE A 103 -2.39 -4.03 0.44
C ILE A 103 -1.14 -3.17 0.58
N ASN A 104 -0.35 -3.05 -0.49
CA ASN A 104 0.79 -2.14 -0.54
C ASN A 104 0.36 -0.81 -1.16
N CYS A 105 0.84 0.32 -0.62
CA CYS A 105 0.45 1.65 -1.07
C CYS A 105 0.68 1.84 -2.58
N SER A 106 1.86 1.52 -3.10
CA SER A 106 2.20 1.64 -4.52
C SER A 106 1.40 0.71 -5.45
N SER A 107 0.65 -0.28 -4.89
CA SER A 107 -0.19 -1.17 -5.69
C SER A 107 -1.63 -0.67 -5.87
N VAL A 108 -2.04 0.33 -5.09
CA VAL A 108 -3.43 0.74 -4.96
C VAL A 108 -3.88 1.69 -6.07
N ILE A 109 -5.14 1.52 -6.49
CA ILE A 109 -5.99 2.54 -7.08
C ILE A 109 -7.28 2.61 -6.27
N LEU A 110 -7.78 3.82 -6.00
CA LEU A 110 -9.02 4.02 -5.28
C LEU A 110 -9.78 5.25 -5.80
N ARG A 111 -11.06 5.32 -5.55
CA ARG A 111 -11.89 6.48 -5.89
C ARG A 111 -11.40 7.71 -5.14
N ARG A 112 -11.33 8.85 -5.85
CA ARG A 112 -10.83 10.12 -5.28
C ARG A 112 -11.69 10.63 -4.11
N ASP A 113 -13.01 10.51 -4.19
CA ASP A 113 -13.91 10.90 -3.10
C ASP A 113 -13.62 10.12 -1.82
N VAL A 114 -13.36 8.80 -1.94
CA VAL A 114 -12.96 7.93 -0.82
C VAL A 114 -11.58 8.33 -0.28
N ALA A 115 -10.60 8.63 -1.17
CA ALA A 115 -9.29 9.08 -0.74
C ALA A 115 -9.36 10.40 0.07
N ARG A 116 -10.29 11.30 -0.29
CA ARG A 116 -10.53 12.56 0.43
C ARG A 116 -11.29 12.37 1.74
N GLU A 117 -12.18 11.39 1.80
CA GLU A 117 -12.93 11.03 3.02
C GLU A 117 -12.02 10.39 4.08
N PHE A 118 -11.01 9.61 3.66
CA PHE A 118 -10.09 8.90 4.53
C PHE A 118 -8.64 9.35 4.29
N PRO A 119 -8.25 10.54 4.76
CA PRO A 119 -6.87 11.00 4.65
C PRO A 119 -5.92 10.06 5.40
N MET A 120 -4.68 9.97 4.93
CA MET A 120 -3.63 9.25 5.63
C MET A 120 -3.20 10.04 6.86
N GLU A 121 -3.11 9.38 8.00
CA GLU A 121 -2.75 9.96 9.30
C GLU A 121 -1.71 9.07 9.97
N HIS A 122 -1.02 9.61 10.98
CA HIS A 122 -0.09 8.85 11.82
C HIS A 122 1.18 8.36 11.09
N ASP A 123 1.99 9.31 10.62
CA ASP A 123 3.32 9.03 10.02
C ASP A 123 4.28 8.27 10.95
N ASP A 124 4.00 8.25 12.25
CA ASP A 124 4.67 7.46 13.28
C ASP A 124 4.33 5.97 13.22
N SER A 125 3.40 5.58 12.35
CA SER A 125 2.92 4.21 12.16
C SER A 125 2.90 3.83 10.67
N HIS A 126 2.11 2.81 10.32
CA HIS A 126 1.82 2.43 8.93
C HIS A 126 0.54 3.18 8.49
N GLU A 127 0.72 4.42 8.04
CA GLU A 127 -0.35 5.35 7.67
C GLU A 127 -1.30 4.80 6.60
N ASP A 128 -0.74 4.09 5.62
CA ASP A 128 -1.48 3.44 4.55
C ASP A 128 -2.36 2.30 5.08
N TYR A 129 -1.81 1.44 5.92
CA TYR A 129 -2.54 0.31 6.50
C TYR A 129 -3.72 0.78 7.37
N ILE A 130 -3.52 1.84 8.18
CA ILE A 130 -4.59 2.45 8.97
C ILE A 130 -5.72 2.91 8.05
N THR A 131 -5.37 3.59 6.96
CA THR A 131 -6.32 4.12 5.98
C THR A 131 -7.10 3.00 5.28
N TRP A 132 -6.41 1.93 4.85
CA TRP A 132 -7.09 0.78 4.24
C TRP A 132 -8.05 0.09 5.20
N LEU A 133 -7.70 -0.05 6.48
CA LEU A 133 -8.60 -0.58 7.50
C LEU A 133 -9.83 0.31 7.70
N LYS A 134 -9.68 1.63 7.75
CA LYS A 134 -10.81 2.57 7.85
C LYS A 134 -11.74 2.45 6.64
N ILE A 135 -11.19 2.40 5.43
CA ILE A 135 -11.96 2.24 4.19
C ILE A 135 -12.71 0.91 4.16
N LEU A 136 -12.03 -0.21 4.44
CA LEU A 136 -12.67 -1.52 4.39
C LEU A 136 -13.68 -1.72 5.53
N ARG A 137 -13.55 -1.03 6.64
CA ARG A 137 -14.58 -1.01 7.71
C ARG A 137 -15.89 -0.41 7.19
N LYS A 138 -15.85 0.63 6.35
CA LYS A 138 -17.04 1.28 5.78
C LYS A 138 -17.56 0.54 4.54
N TYR A 139 -16.68 0.17 3.63
CA TYR A 139 -17.05 -0.38 2.32
C TYR A 139 -16.99 -1.90 2.24
N GLY A 140 -16.57 -2.58 3.31
CA GLY A 140 -16.58 -4.05 3.48
C GLY A 140 -15.37 -4.73 2.86
N CYS A 141 -15.05 -4.49 1.60
CA CYS A 141 -13.96 -5.18 0.90
C CYS A 141 -13.34 -4.32 -0.19
N ALA A 142 -12.18 -4.78 -0.66
CA ALA A 142 -11.48 -4.27 -1.82
C ALA A 142 -11.31 -5.36 -2.88
N ALA A 143 -11.13 -4.95 -4.13
CA ALA A 143 -10.73 -5.84 -5.21
C ALA A 143 -9.22 -6.13 -5.15
N GLY A 144 -8.82 -7.31 -5.62
CA GLY A 144 -7.44 -7.64 -5.87
C GLY A 144 -7.24 -8.26 -7.24
N ILE A 145 -6.08 -8.03 -7.84
CA ILE A 145 -5.64 -8.67 -9.07
C ILE A 145 -4.37 -9.44 -8.76
N ASN A 146 -4.45 -10.78 -8.80
CA ASN A 146 -3.33 -11.65 -8.47
C ASN A 146 -2.30 -11.72 -9.60
N LYS A 147 -1.83 -10.53 -10.04
CA LYS A 147 -0.71 -10.37 -10.97
C LYS A 147 0.30 -9.40 -10.34
N PRO A 148 1.62 -9.64 -10.48
CA PRO A 148 2.66 -8.82 -9.85
C PRO A 148 2.93 -7.53 -10.64
N TYR A 149 1.90 -6.70 -10.81
CA TYR A 149 1.99 -5.44 -11.52
C TYR A 149 2.84 -4.38 -10.83
N LEU A 150 3.05 -4.51 -9.52
CA LEU A 150 3.97 -3.65 -8.78
C LEU A 150 5.34 -4.32 -8.68
N LYS A 151 6.38 -3.61 -9.08
CA LYS A 151 7.78 -3.94 -8.80
C LYS A 151 8.20 -3.15 -7.56
N TYR A 152 8.24 -3.86 -6.43
CA TYR A 152 8.51 -3.28 -5.12
C TYR A 152 9.99 -3.40 -4.77
N ARG A 153 10.69 -2.27 -4.67
CA ARG A 153 12.12 -2.24 -4.37
C ARG A 153 12.39 -2.39 -2.88
N LEU A 154 13.26 -3.34 -2.55
CA LEU A 154 13.76 -3.52 -1.18
C LEU A 154 14.87 -2.49 -0.92
N SER A 155 14.53 -1.38 -0.28
CA SER A 155 15.50 -0.34 0.09
C SER A 155 16.20 -0.67 1.40
N GLU A 156 17.50 -0.37 1.49
CA GLU A 156 18.29 -0.60 2.72
C GLU A 156 17.92 0.37 3.86
N GLY A 157 17.23 1.48 3.56
CA GLY A 157 16.89 2.57 4.49
C GLY A 157 15.43 2.65 4.94
N GLY A 158 14.55 1.70 4.56
CA GLY A 158 13.11 1.79 4.78
C GLY A 158 12.67 1.75 6.25
N LYS A 159 11.47 2.30 6.55
CA LYS A 159 10.82 2.30 7.88
C LYS A 159 10.78 0.90 8.54
N SER A 160 10.80 -0.17 7.75
CA SER A 160 10.69 -1.58 8.19
C SER A 160 12.01 -2.21 8.66
N ARG A 161 13.16 -1.53 8.56
CA ARG A 161 14.48 -2.10 8.90
C ARG A 161 14.62 -2.43 10.40
N ASN A 162 14.14 -1.56 11.25
CA ASN A 162 14.13 -1.83 12.69
C ASN A 162 12.90 -2.66 13.05
N LYS A 163 13.09 -3.97 13.27
CA LYS A 163 11.99 -4.91 13.55
C LYS A 163 11.18 -4.54 14.79
N LEU A 164 11.82 -4.04 15.85
CA LEU A 164 11.13 -3.62 17.08
C LEU A 164 10.27 -2.37 16.82
N LYS A 165 10.82 -1.37 16.11
CA LYS A 165 10.06 -0.19 15.71
C LYS A 165 8.90 -0.55 14.79
N SER A 166 9.12 -1.42 13.81
CA SER A 166 8.08 -1.91 12.91
C SER A 166 6.98 -2.69 13.66
N ALA A 167 7.34 -3.48 14.67
CA ALA A 167 6.39 -4.18 15.53
C ALA A 167 5.53 -3.19 16.33
N ALA A 168 6.14 -2.18 16.97
CA ALA A 168 5.42 -1.12 17.66
C ALA A 168 4.49 -0.34 16.72
N MET A 169 4.95 0.01 15.54
CA MET A 169 4.13 0.64 14.50
C MET A 169 2.92 -0.22 14.13
N THR A 170 3.10 -1.53 13.94
CA THR A 170 2.00 -2.46 13.63
C THR A 170 0.99 -2.56 14.78
N TYR A 171 1.45 -2.60 16.04
CA TYR A 171 0.54 -2.55 17.19
C TYR A 171 -0.26 -1.25 17.21
N ASN A 172 0.39 -0.11 16.95
CA ASN A 172 -0.25 1.20 16.90
C ASN A 172 -1.32 1.30 15.79
N VAL A 173 -1.17 0.60 14.65
CA VAL A 173 -2.22 0.52 13.63
C VAL A 173 -3.57 0.12 14.24
N TYR A 174 -3.60 -0.91 15.08
CA TYR A 174 -4.84 -1.38 15.70
C TYR A 174 -5.36 -0.39 16.74
N ARG A 175 -4.45 0.32 17.46
CA ARG A 175 -4.84 1.38 18.39
C ARG A 175 -5.50 2.55 17.64
N TYR A 176 -4.91 3.01 16.57
CA TYR A 176 -5.44 4.07 15.70
C TYR A 176 -6.69 3.65 14.92
N ALA A 177 -6.85 2.36 14.63
CA ALA A 177 -8.10 1.82 14.11
C ALA A 177 -9.23 1.74 15.14
N GLY A 178 -9.01 2.20 16.39
CA GLY A 178 -10.02 2.31 17.44
C GLY A 178 -10.20 1.05 18.30
N TYR A 179 -9.26 0.10 18.28
CA TYR A 179 -9.33 -1.09 19.12
C TYR A 179 -8.74 -0.84 20.52
N GLY A 180 -9.36 -1.45 21.56
CA GLY A 180 -8.82 -1.47 22.92
C GLY A 180 -7.50 -2.25 23.01
N ARG A 181 -6.72 -2.05 24.10
CA ARG A 181 -5.38 -2.65 24.27
C ARG A 181 -5.36 -4.16 24.06
N ILE A 182 -6.28 -4.90 24.66
CA ILE A 182 -6.36 -6.37 24.57
C ILE A 182 -6.59 -6.85 23.12
N ARG A 183 -7.58 -6.26 22.44
CA ARG A 183 -7.86 -6.60 21.03
C ARG A 183 -6.70 -6.25 20.12
N SER A 184 -6.02 -5.13 20.38
CA SER A 184 -4.82 -4.74 19.61
C SER A 184 -3.69 -5.75 19.77
N CYS A 185 -3.47 -6.28 21.00
CA CYS A 185 -2.51 -7.36 21.23
C CYS A 185 -2.89 -8.64 20.46
N ILE A 186 -4.16 -9.05 20.50
CA ILE A 186 -4.63 -10.25 19.77
C ILE A 186 -4.38 -10.10 18.27
N PHE A 187 -4.75 -8.97 17.67
CA PHE A 187 -4.51 -8.74 16.24
C PHE A 187 -3.03 -8.65 15.90
N PHE A 188 -2.21 -8.02 16.76
CA PHE A 188 -0.78 -7.96 16.59
C PHE A 188 -0.13 -9.35 16.61
N CYS A 189 -0.51 -10.22 17.56
CA CYS A 189 -0.05 -11.62 17.61
C CYS A 189 -0.46 -12.38 16.34
N SER A 190 -1.72 -12.23 15.90
CA SER A 190 -2.19 -12.81 14.64
C SER A 190 -1.38 -12.35 13.45
N TYR A 191 -1.08 -11.04 13.36
CA TYR A 191 -0.25 -10.46 12.30
C TYR A 191 1.17 -11.04 12.30
N ALA A 192 1.78 -11.16 13.48
CA ALA A 192 3.12 -11.73 13.62
C ALA A 192 3.18 -13.20 13.17
N VAL A 193 2.21 -14.02 13.59
CA VAL A 193 2.10 -15.44 13.19
C VAL A 193 1.94 -15.56 11.66
N HIS A 194 1.03 -14.79 11.06
CA HIS A 194 0.84 -14.79 9.61
C HIS A 194 2.08 -14.30 8.85
N GLY A 195 2.80 -13.32 9.42
CA GLY A 195 4.08 -12.84 8.87
C GLY A 195 5.13 -13.95 8.83
N ILE A 196 5.32 -14.65 9.94
CA ILE A 196 6.27 -15.76 10.04
C ILE A 196 5.89 -16.90 9.07
N TRP A 197 4.63 -17.29 9.06
CA TRP A 197 4.13 -18.35 8.18
C TRP A 197 4.36 -18.05 6.69
N LYS A 198 4.12 -16.81 6.29
CA LYS A 198 4.38 -16.34 4.93
C LYS A 198 5.86 -16.42 4.53
N TYR A 199 6.78 -16.08 5.44
CA TYR A 199 8.21 -16.19 5.17
C TYR A 199 8.66 -17.65 5.09
N CYS A 200 8.17 -18.54 5.97
CA CYS A 200 8.46 -19.97 5.93
C CYS A 200 7.92 -20.63 4.66
N TYR A 201 6.67 -20.33 4.27
CA TYR A 201 6.04 -20.94 3.09
C TYR A 201 6.66 -20.47 1.77
N CYS A 202 7.06 -19.20 1.67
CA CYS A 202 7.78 -18.71 0.48
C CYS A 202 9.19 -19.30 0.35
N SER A 203 9.84 -19.67 1.44
CA SER A 203 11.15 -20.30 1.42
C SER A 203 11.10 -21.75 0.89
N LEU A 204 9.99 -22.46 1.12
CA LEU A 204 9.81 -23.84 0.67
C LEU A 204 9.43 -23.99 -0.82
N ARG A 205 8.99 -22.93 -1.49
CA ARG A 205 8.64 -22.94 -2.92
C ARG A 205 9.77 -22.46 -3.84
N SER A 206 10.90 -22.04 -3.30
CA SER A 206 12.08 -21.57 -4.04
C SER A 206 13.20 -22.60 -4.09
N GLN A 207 12.93 -23.85 -3.73
CA GLN A 207 13.70 -25.05 -4.03
C GLN A 207 12.91 -25.89 -5.06
#